data_038beb848b6a975ddb7ba02ce4ac92ae
#
_entry.id   038beb848b6a975ddb7ba02ce4ac92ae
#
_cell.length_a   1.000
_cell.length_b   1.000
_cell.length_c   1.000
_cell.angle_alpha   90.00
_cell.angle_beta   90.00
_cell.angle_gamma   90.00
#
_symmetry.space_group_name_H-M   'P 1'
#
loop_
_entity.id
_entity.type
_entity.pdbx_description
1 polymer ?
#
loop_
_entity_poly.entity_id
_entity_poly.type
_entity_poly.pdbx_seq_one_letter_code
_entity_poly.pdbx_strand_id
1 'polypeptide(L)'
;MKSPIPWIGGKSQLKSKIIKSFPPTESYNRFIDVFGGGGSILFAKGKHADLEIYNDANSDLVNFFRCLKYHSDELKKEIKYYLNSREIFLDCRERISVTGFTDIQRAAMFYVLVKTGFGASLRTFGCNKKRLNTDNFADIEARLDGVVIENKDFEDLIKVYDREKALFYCDPPYHKTERHYTVKFTEDDHERLCRVLHQIKGRFVLSYNDDKYVRDLYKDYNIQAVTRNNSLSSGDFKAVSYTHLTLPTNSRV
;
A
#
# COMPACT_ATOMS: atom_id res chain seq x y z
N MET A 1 1.47 -14.81 1.83
CA MET A 1 0.01 -14.61 1.89
C MET A 1 -0.41 -13.65 0.76
N LYS A 2 -1.67 -13.68 0.32
CA LYS A 2 -2.20 -12.71 -0.65
C LYS A 2 -2.91 -11.58 0.08
N SER A 3 -2.80 -10.36 -0.43
CA SER A 3 -3.60 -9.22 0.05
C SER A 3 -5.11 -9.54 0.03
N PRO A 4 -5.90 -9.08 1.01
CA PRO A 4 -7.36 -9.28 1.05
C PRO A 4 -8.09 -8.55 -0.09
N ILE A 5 -7.49 -7.50 -0.63
CA ILE A 5 -8.05 -6.66 -1.68
C ILE A 5 -7.06 -6.45 -2.83
N PRO A 6 -7.54 -6.34 -4.08
CA PRO A 6 -6.74 -5.75 -5.15
C PRO A 6 -6.55 -4.27 -4.88
N TRP A 7 -5.38 -3.72 -5.22
CA TRP A 7 -5.08 -2.31 -5.02
C TRP A 7 -4.30 -1.74 -6.19
N ILE A 8 -4.56 -0.47 -6.53
CA ILE A 8 -3.85 0.24 -7.60
C ILE A 8 -2.37 0.35 -7.19
N GLY A 9 -1.46 0.06 -8.11
CA GLY A 9 -0.03 0.07 -7.81
C GLY A 9 0.49 -1.18 -7.09
N GLY A 10 -0.37 -2.17 -6.78
CA GLY A 10 0.00 -3.36 -6.02
C GLY A 10 1.22 -4.10 -6.58
N LYS A 11 2.14 -4.48 -5.70
CA LYS A 11 3.47 -5.04 -6.02
C LYS A 11 3.51 -6.57 -6.15
N SER A 12 2.38 -7.23 -6.41
CA SER A 12 2.29 -8.70 -6.42
C SER A 12 3.34 -9.40 -7.29
N GLN A 13 3.71 -8.81 -8.43
CA GLN A 13 4.74 -9.34 -9.34
C GLN A 13 6.17 -8.96 -8.92
N LEU A 14 6.34 -7.85 -8.20
CA LEU A 14 7.65 -7.32 -7.82
C LEU A 14 8.02 -7.63 -6.37
N LYS A 15 7.08 -8.09 -5.54
CA LYS A 15 7.27 -8.28 -4.10
C LYS A 15 8.52 -9.09 -3.75
N SER A 16 8.81 -10.16 -4.50
CA SER A 16 10.00 -10.99 -4.25
C SER A 16 11.30 -10.24 -4.54
N LYS A 17 11.32 -9.37 -5.57
CA LYS A 17 12.48 -8.54 -5.89
C LYS A 17 12.66 -7.45 -4.84
N ILE A 18 11.57 -6.79 -4.42
CA ILE A 18 11.57 -5.77 -3.36
C ILE A 18 12.09 -6.35 -2.04
N ILE A 19 11.58 -7.51 -1.63
CA ILE A 19 12.03 -8.17 -0.39
C ILE A 19 13.52 -8.53 -0.45
N LYS A 20 14.03 -8.91 -1.62
CA LYS A 20 15.47 -9.20 -1.80
C LYS A 20 16.37 -7.96 -1.68
N SER A 21 15.83 -6.77 -1.90
CA SER A 21 16.57 -5.50 -1.69
C SER A 21 16.54 -5.01 -0.24
N PHE A 22 15.79 -5.68 0.64
CA PHE A 22 15.81 -5.35 2.07
C PHE A 22 17.16 -5.73 2.67
N PRO A 23 17.66 -4.97 3.64
CA PRO A 23 18.86 -5.36 4.38
C PRO A 23 18.63 -6.68 5.15
N PRO A 24 19.67 -7.35 5.63
CA PRO A 24 19.55 -8.54 6.47
C PRO A 24 18.58 -8.31 7.64
N THR A 25 17.74 -9.30 7.94
CA THR A 25 16.66 -9.17 8.94
C THR A 25 17.19 -8.79 10.33
N GLU A 26 18.41 -9.23 10.67
CA GLU A 26 19.07 -8.95 11.95
C GLU A 26 19.51 -7.48 12.09
N SER A 27 19.54 -6.74 10.97
CA SER A 27 20.01 -5.35 10.95
C SER A 27 18.93 -4.35 11.31
N TYR A 28 17.67 -4.77 11.43
CA TYR A 28 16.54 -3.91 11.82
C TYR A 28 15.57 -4.67 12.72
N ASN A 29 14.93 -3.97 13.66
CA ASN A 29 13.96 -4.54 14.60
C ASN A 29 12.54 -3.95 14.44
N ARG A 30 12.37 -3.00 13.52
CA ARG A 30 11.06 -2.45 13.15
C ARG A 30 10.96 -2.26 11.65
N PHE A 31 9.81 -2.60 11.13
CA PHE A 31 9.46 -2.46 9.72
C PHE A 31 8.26 -1.52 9.58
N ILE A 32 8.38 -0.51 8.76
CA ILE A 32 7.35 0.51 8.55
C ILE A 32 6.96 0.52 7.07
N ASP A 33 5.74 0.07 6.77
CA ASP A 33 5.12 0.16 5.44
C ASP A 33 4.41 1.52 5.35
N VAL A 34 5.10 2.52 4.79
CA VAL A 34 4.70 3.94 4.87
C VAL A 34 3.49 4.25 3.99
N PHE A 35 3.41 3.60 2.83
CA PHE A 35 2.31 3.71 1.85
C PHE A 35 1.75 2.31 1.61
N GLY A 36 1.13 1.75 2.62
CA GLY A 36 0.83 0.31 2.69
C GLY A 36 -0.13 -0.18 1.61
N GLY A 37 -1.08 0.65 1.15
CA GLY A 37 -2.03 0.28 0.12
C GLY A 37 -2.73 -1.05 0.45
N GLY A 38 -2.78 -1.97 -0.50
CA GLY A 38 -3.34 -3.30 -0.28
C GLY A 38 -2.48 -4.23 0.61
N GLY A 39 -1.40 -3.77 1.22
CA GLY A 39 -0.54 -4.57 2.11
C GLY A 39 0.34 -5.58 1.37
N SER A 40 0.62 -5.38 0.08
CA SER A 40 1.33 -6.37 -0.74
C SER A 40 2.70 -6.77 -0.19
N ILE A 41 3.43 -5.86 0.43
CA ILE A 41 4.73 -6.10 1.05
C ILE A 41 4.56 -6.61 2.47
N LEU A 42 3.69 -6.02 3.27
CA LEU A 42 3.39 -6.50 4.62
C LEU A 42 3.03 -7.99 4.64
N PHE A 43 2.14 -8.43 3.73
CA PHE A 43 1.69 -9.82 3.62
C PHE A 43 2.65 -10.74 2.85
N ALA A 44 3.78 -10.24 2.36
CA ALA A 44 4.75 -11.07 1.63
C ALA A 44 5.55 -12.01 2.53
N LYS A 45 5.70 -11.68 3.81
CA LYS A 45 6.31 -12.50 4.86
C LYS A 45 5.32 -12.75 6.00
N GLY A 46 5.56 -13.81 6.78
CA GLY A 46 4.85 -14.04 8.05
C GLY A 46 5.13 -12.94 9.06
N LYS A 47 6.38 -12.47 9.14
CA LYS A 47 6.83 -11.37 9.98
C LYS A 47 8.05 -10.71 9.33
N HIS A 48 8.13 -9.37 9.33
CA HIS A 48 9.27 -8.61 8.83
C HIS A 48 10.24 -8.24 9.95
N ALA A 49 9.71 -7.82 11.11
CA ALA A 49 10.49 -7.35 12.25
C ALA A 49 9.69 -7.57 13.55
N ASP A 50 10.30 -7.30 14.70
CA ASP A 50 9.62 -7.43 16.00
C ASP A 50 8.46 -6.46 16.14
N LEU A 51 8.63 -5.23 15.64
CA LEU A 51 7.59 -4.23 15.53
C LEU A 51 7.29 -3.98 14.05
N GLU A 52 6.04 -4.16 13.65
CA GLU A 52 5.57 -3.89 12.30
C GLU A 52 4.51 -2.79 12.33
N ILE A 53 4.65 -1.81 11.45
CA ILE A 53 3.72 -0.70 11.29
C ILE A 53 3.22 -0.69 9.84
N TYR A 54 1.90 -0.70 9.70
CA TYR A 54 1.21 -0.44 8.43
C TYR A 54 0.61 0.95 8.50
N ASN A 55 0.82 1.75 7.48
CA ASN A 55 0.23 3.06 7.34
C ASN A 55 -0.32 3.30 5.94
N ASP A 56 -1.39 4.03 5.85
CA ASP A 56 -1.84 4.64 4.61
C ASP A 56 -2.57 5.96 4.91
N ALA A 57 -2.50 6.91 4.00
CA ALA A 57 -3.21 8.18 4.13
C ALA A 57 -4.71 8.05 3.79
N ASN A 58 -5.13 6.96 3.12
CA ASN A 58 -6.53 6.70 2.80
C ASN A 58 -7.26 6.14 4.03
N SER A 59 -8.09 6.97 4.66
CA SER A 59 -8.81 6.61 5.89
C SER A 59 -9.79 5.45 5.71
N ASP A 60 -10.43 5.29 4.55
CA ASP A 60 -11.35 4.17 4.30
C ASP A 60 -10.60 2.86 4.18
N LEU A 61 -9.42 2.88 3.54
CA LEU A 61 -8.53 1.74 3.47
C LEU A 61 -8.02 1.33 4.85
N VAL A 62 -7.59 2.31 5.65
CA VAL A 62 -7.13 2.07 7.04
C VAL A 62 -8.27 1.55 7.90
N ASN A 63 -9.47 2.12 7.77
CA ASN A 63 -10.67 1.63 8.46
C ASN A 63 -10.97 0.16 8.10
N PHE A 64 -10.88 -0.19 6.81
CA PHE A 64 -11.04 -1.58 6.37
C PHE A 64 -10.05 -2.53 7.06
N PHE A 65 -8.76 -2.18 7.12
CA PHE A 65 -7.75 -3.00 7.80
C PHE A 65 -7.94 -3.07 9.31
N ARG A 66 -8.39 -1.98 9.96
CA ARG A 66 -8.76 -1.98 11.39
C ARG A 66 -9.94 -2.93 11.66
N CYS A 67 -11.00 -2.83 10.86
CA CYS A 67 -12.15 -3.74 10.99
C CYS A 67 -11.76 -5.19 10.70
N LEU A 68 -10.89 -5.43 9.73
CA LEU A 68 -10.41 -6.77 9.42
C LEU A 68 -9.54 -7.35 10.53
N LYS A 69 -8.79 -6.51 11.26
CA LYS A 69 -7.98 -6.91 12.40
C LYS A 69 -8.81 -7.21 13.66
N TYR A 70 -9.82 -6.38 13.97
CA TYR A 70 -10.51 -6.43 15.27
C TYR A 70 -11.94 -6.93 15.20
N HIS A 71 -12.57 -6.93 14.01
CA HIS A 71 -13.99 -7.21 13.79
C HIS A 71 -14.19 -8.03 12.51
N SER A 72 -13.31 -9.00 12.28
CA SER A 72 -13.29 -9.79 11.04
C SER A 72 -14.61 -10.53 10.80
N ASP A 73 -15.20 -11.12 11.83
CA ASP A 73 -16.44 -11.89 11.70
C ASP A 73 -17.66 -10.98 11.46
N GLU A 74 -17.74 -9.83 12.13
CA GLU A 74 -18.78 -8.83 11.88
C GLU A 74 -18.67 -8.26 10.47
N LEU A 75 -17.44 -7.98 10.04
CA LEU A 75 -17.19 -7.52 8.67
C LEU A 75 -17.59 -8.57 7.63
N LYS A 76 -17.30 -9.84 7.84
CA LYS A 76 -17.75 -10.95 6.98
C LYS A 76 -19.28 -11.03 6.92
N LYS A 77 -19.96 -10.88 8.07
CA LYS A 77 -21.43 -10.88 8.14
C LYS A 77 -22.00 -9.72 7.34
N GLU A 78 -21.46 -8.50 7.54
CA GLU A 78 -21.91 -7.32 6.82
C GLU A 78 -21.72 -7.45 5.30
N ILE A 79 -20.56 -7.94 4.85
CA ILE A 79 -20.27 -8.15 3.42
C ILE A 79 -21.27 -9.11 2.76
N LYS A 80 -21.81 -10.09 3.46
CA LYS A 80 -22.80 -11.03 2.91
C LYS A 80 -24.10 -10.39 2.45
N TYR A 81 -24.45 -9.21 2.96
CA TYR A 81 -25.64 -8.48 2.53
C TYR A 81 -25.48 -7.78 1.18
N TYR A 82 -24.24 -7.68 0.68
CA TYR A 82 -23.97 -7.00 -0.59
C TYR A 82 -23.91 -7.98 -1.75
N LEU A 83 -24.59 -7.63 -2.84
CA LEU A 83 -24.56 -8.36 -4.09
C LEU A 83 -23.52 -7.75 -5.04
N ASN A 84 -22.93 -8.54 -5.91
CA ASN A 84 -22.10 -8.04 -7.00
C ASN A 84 -23.02 -7.49 -8.12
N SER A 85 -23.48 -6.26 -7.96
CA SER A 85 -24.30 -5.56 -8.93
C SER A 85 -23.85 -4.13 -9.12
N ARG A 86 -24.20 -3.55 -10.27
CA ARG A 86 -23.93 -2.13 -10.55
C ARG A 86 -24.68 -1.20 -9.60
N GLU A 87 -25.92 -1.53 -9.29
CA GLU A 87 -26.76 -0.76 -8.37
C GLU A 87 -26.10 -0.66 -7.00
N ILE A 88 -25.72 -1.80 -6.40
CA ILE A 88 -25.03 -1.85 -5.10
C ILE A 88 -23.70 -1.09 -5.15
N PHE A 89 -22.93 -1.21 -6.24
CA PHE A 89 -21.70 -0.45 -6.40
C PHE A 89 -21.96 1.06 -6.37
N LEU A 90 -22.97 1.53 -7.08
CA LEU A 90 -23.33 2.96 -7.12
C LEU A 90 -23.83 3.44 -5.75
N ASP A 91 -24.70 2.68 -5.10
CA ASP A 91 -25.18 2.97 -3.75
C ASP A 91 -24.01 3.06 -2.75
N CYS A 92 -23.12 2.07 -2.72
CA CYS A 92 -21.92 2.13 -1.86
C CYS A 92 -21.06 3.36 -2.15
N ARG A 93 -20.89 3.72 -3.43
CA ARG A 93 -20.07 4.87 -3.83
C ARG A 93 -20.65 6.20 -3.35
N GLU A 94 -21.97 6.34 -3.34
CA GLU A 94 -22.66 7.53 -2.84
C GLU A 94 -22.61 7.58 -1.31
N ARG A 95 -22.83 6.45 -0.64
CA ARG A 95 -22.98 6.38 0.82
C ARG A 95 -21.68 6.38 1.60
N ILE A 96 -20.58 5.95 1.01
CA ILE A 96 -19.29 5.81 1.75
C ILE A 96 -18.81 7.13 2.34
N SER A 97 -19.13 8.26 1.74
CA SER A 97 -18.79 9.60 2.22
C SER A 97 -19.83 10.21 3.17
N VAL A 98 -20.98 9.55 3.35
CA VAL A 98 -22.07 10.04 4.21
C VAL A 98 -21.79 9.63 5.66
N THR A 99 -22.09 10.53 6.59
CA THR A 99 -22.00 10.25 8.04
C THR A 99 -23.16 9.37 8.53
N GLY A 100 -22.96 8.68 9.68
CA GLY A 100 -24.00 7.88 10.32
C GLY A 100 -23.86 6.36 10.10
N PHE A 101 -22.89 5.92 9.29
CA PHE A 101 -22.54 4.50 9.20
C PHE A 101 -21.49 4.11 10.21
N THR A 102 -21.59 2.89 10.72
CA THR A 102 -20.55 2.29 11.57
C THR A 102 -19.27 2.04 10.78
N ASP A 103 -18.13 1.91 11.47
CA ASP A 103 -16.86 1.60 10.83
C ASP A 103 -16.91 0.27 10.05
N ILE A 104 -17.66 -0.73 10.57
CA ILE A 104 -17.86 -2.02 9.90
C ILE A 104 -18.65 -1.85 8.60
N GLN A 105 -19.73 -1.07 8.61
CA GLN A 105 -20.53 -0.80 7.40
C GLN A 105 -19.70 -0.03 6.36
N ARG A 106 -18.94 0.97 6.77
CA ARG A 106 -18.03 1.70 5.88
C ARG A 106 -16.96 0.78 5.31
N ALA A 107 -16.35 -0.10 6.13
CA ALA A 107 -15.38 -1.08 5.69
C ALA A 107 -15.95 -2.08 4.68
N ALA A 108 -17.21 -2.52 4.88
CA ALA A 108 -17.90 -3.40 3.94
C ALA A 108 -18.18 -2.70 2.60
N MET A 109 -18.70 -1.46 2.62
CA MET A 109 -18.91 -0.66 1.42
C MET A 109 -17.59 -0.43 0.66
N PHE A 110 -16.51 -0.08 1.37
CA PHE A 110 -15.18 0.06 0.78
C PHE A 110 -14.72 -1.23 0.10
N TYR A 111 -14.87 -2.38 0.78
CA TYR A 111 -14.53 -3.69 0.23
C TYR A 111 -15.30 -3.99 -1.06
N VAL A 112 -16.63 -3.73 -1.07
CA VAL A 112 -17.47 -3.88 -2.27
C VAL A 112 -16.92 -3.03 -3.42
N LEU A 113 -16.66 -1.75 -3.18
CA LEU A 113 -16.15 -0.84 -4.20
C LEU A 113 -14.82 -1.31 -4.79
N VAL A 114 -13.87 -1.72 -3.96
CA VAL A 114 -12.56 -2.19 -4.41
C VAL A 114 -12.65 -3.52 -5.18
N LYS A 115 -13.47 -4.45 -4.71
CA LYS A 115 -13.60 -5.79 -5.31
C LYS A 115 -14.37 -5.79 -6.61
N THR A 116 -15.38 -4.94 -6.75
CA THR A 116 -16.26 -4.90 -7.93
C THR A 116 -15.92 -3.76 -8.89
N GLY A 117 -15.06 -2.81 -8.47
CA GLY A 117 -14.58 -1.72 -9.30
C GLY A 117 -13.65 -2.17 -10.44
N PHE A 118 -13.71 -1.48 -11.55
CA PHE A 118 -12.79 -1.69 -12.67
C PHE A 118 -11.36 -1.29 -12.26
N GLY A 119 -10.40 -2.20 -12.41
CA GLY A 119 -9.01 -1.96 -12.02
C GLY A 119 -8.80 -1.65 -10.54
N ALA A 120 -9.70 -2.08 -9.65
CA ALA A 120 -9.74 -1.72 -8.23
C ALA A 120 -9.95 -0.20 -8.00
N SER A 121 -10.47 0.51 -8.99
CA SER A 121 -10.89 1.89 -8.89
C SER A 121 -12.23 1.97 -8.14
N LEU A 122 -12.37 2.94 -7.25
CA LEU A 122 -13.61 3.21 -6.52
C LEU A 122 -14.64 3.97 -7.41
N ARG A 123 -14.32 4.23 -8.66
CA ARG A 123 -15.07 5.15 -9.53
C ARG A 123 -16.04 4.45 -10.48
N THR A 124 -15.66 3.30 -11.03
CA THR A 124 -16.39 2.65 -12.11
C THR A 124 -16.59 1.17 -11.82
N PHE A 125 -17.83 0.68 -11.99
CA PHE A 125 -18.15 -0.73 -11.84
C PHE A 125 -17.46 -1.58 -12.91
N GLY A 126 -16.82 -2.67 -12.49
CA GLY A 126 -15.96 -3.48 -13.34
C GLY A 126 -16.67 -4.57 -14.14
N CYS A 127 -17.97 -4.78 -13.97
CA CYS A 127 -18.78 -5.79 -14.67
C CYS A 127 -18.08 -7.17 -14.79
N ASN A 128 -17.44 -7.64 -13.71
CA ASN A 128 -16.66 -8.88 -13.72
C ASN A 128 -17.32 -9.95 -12.85
N LYS A 129 -16.98 -11.23 -13.10
CA LYS A 129 -17.47 -12.39 -12.33
C LYS A 129 -16.85 -12.53 -10.94
N LYS A 130 -16.25 -11.47 -10.38
CA LYS A 130 -15.61 -11.55 -9.06
C LYS A 130 -16.68 -11.67 -7.98
N ARG A 131 -16.50 -12.66 -7.13
CA ARG A 131 -17.29 -12.82 -5.90
C ARG A 131 -16.72 -11.93 -4.81
N LEU A 132 -17.59 -11.46 -3.91
CA LEU A 132 -17.19 -10.83 -2.65
C LEU A 132 -16.71 -11.94 -1.69
N ASN A 133 -15.50 -12.45 -1.94
CA ASN A 133 -14.94 -13.59 -1.24
C ASN A 133 -14.11 -13.13 -0.03
N THR A 134 -14.45 -13.60 1.14
CA THR A 134 -13.83 -13.30 2.43
C THR A 134 -13.07 -14.49 3.03
N ASP A 135 -12.76 -15.54 2.24
CA ASP A 135 -12.18 -16.80 2.73
C ASP A 135 -10.83 -16.62 3.43
N ASN A 136 -10.05 -15.65 2.99
CA ASN A 136 -8.73 -15.40 3.58
C ASN A 136 -8.74 -14.39 4.75
N PHE A 137 -9.90 -13.95 5.22
CA PHE A 137 -9.96 -12.91 6.27
C PHE A 137 -9.41 -13.40 7.61
N ALA A 138 -9.67 -14.66 7.99
CA ALA A 138 -9.11 -15.22 9.22
C ALA A 138 -7.56 -15.27 9.20
N ASP A 139 -6.98 -15.64 8.06
CA ASP A 139 -5.52 -15.65 7.91
C ASP A 139 -4.93 -14.24 7.98
N ILE A 140 -5.62 -13.27 7.38
CA ILE A 140 -5.21 -11.85 7.40
C ILE A 140 -5.34 -11.28 8.82
N GLU A 141 -6.42 -11.54 9.52
CA GLU A 141 -6.65 -11.16 10.91
C GLU A 141 -5.49 -11.66 11.79
N ALA A 142 -5.20 -12.95 11.74
CA ALA A 142 -4.09 -13.55 12.48
C ALA A 142 -2.74 -12.91 12.11
N ARG A 143 -2.52 -12.56 10.83
CA ARG A 143 -1.29 -11.88 10.39
C ARG A 143 -1.19 -10.44 10.90
N LEU A 144 -2.31 -9.76 11.06
CA LEU A 144 -2.39 -8.37 11.52
C LEU A 144 -2.30 -8.24 13.04
N ASP A 145 -2.40 -9.30 13.81
CA ASP A 145 -2.49 -9.26 15.28
C ASP A 145 -1.38 -8.41 15.91
N GLY A 146 -0.13 -8.66 15.57
CA GLY A 146 1.02 -7.89 16.05
C GLY A 146 1.35 -6.61 15.27
N VAL A 147 0.53 -6.19 14.30
CA VAL A 147 0.81 -5.03 13.43
C VAL A 147 0.14 -3.77 13.97
N VAL A 148 0.87 -2.69 14.13
CA VAL A 148 0.31 -1.36 14.42
C VAL A 148 -0.26 -0.79 13.13
N ILE A 149 -1.51 -0.32 13.17
CA ILE A 149 -2.20 0.28 12.02
C ILE A 149 -2.35 1.79 12.26
N GLU A 150 -1.67 2.57 11.44
CA GLU A 150 -1.68 4.04 11.47
C GLU A 150 -2.47 4.62 10.29
N ASN A 151 -2.93 5.86 10.45
CA ASN A 151 -3.52 6.68 9.39
C ASN A 151 -2.92 8.07 9.49
N LYS A 152 -1.67 8.20 9.09
CA LYS A 152 -0.88 9.42 9.22
C LYS A 152 -0.36 9.90 7.87
N ASP A 153 -0.06 11.18 7.79
CA ASP A 153 0.84 11.70 6.76
C ASP A 153 2.19 10.97 6.85
N PHE A 154 2.81 10.74 5.71
CA PHE A 154 4.05 9.97 5.64
C PHE A 154 5.20 10.61 6.40
N GLU A 155 5.29 11.95 6.40
CA GLU A 155 6.36 12.69 7.08
C GLU A 155 6.22 12.58 8.60
N ASP A 156 4.99 12.74 9.12
CA ASP A 156 4.70 12.57 10.55
C ASP A 156 4.95 11.13 10.99
N LEU A 157 4.55 10.16 10.18
CA LEU A 157 4.81 8.75 10.45
C LEU A 157 6.32 8.47 10.54
N ILE A 158 7.08 8.90 9.53
CA ILE A 158 8.53 8.68 9.47
C ILE A 158 9.19 9.29 10.71
N LYS A 159 8.88 10.54 11.06
CA LYS A 159 9.42 11.21 12.26
C LYS A 159 9.13 10.46 13.57
N VAL A 160 7.92 9.92 13.71
CA VAL A 160 7.50 9.16 14.91
C VAL A 160 8.28 7.86 15.06
N TYR A 161 8.48 7.13 13.96
CA TYR A 161 9.04 5.78 13.99
C TYR A 161 10.54 5.70 13.68
N ASP A 162 11.19 6.83 13.32
CA ASP A 162 12.60 6.86 12.97
C ASP A 162 13.50 6.50 14.15
N ARG A 163 14.29 5.45 13.99
CA ARG A 163 15.32 4.95 14.90
C ARG A 163 16.41 4.28 14.06
N GLU A 164 17.60 4.10 14.60
CA GLU A 164 18.76 3.48 13.93
C GLU A 164 18.45 2.10 13.30
N LYS A 165 17.62 1.30 14.00
CA LYS A 165 17.17 -0.03 13.53
C LYS A 165 15.79 -0.01 12.90
N ALA A 166 15.37 1.09 12.29
CA ALA A 166 14.13 1.17 11.52
C ALA A 166 14.41 0.86 10.03
N LEU A 167 13.51 0.10 9.41
CA LEU A 167 13.42 -0.09 7.98
C LEU A 167 12.10 0.47 7.47
N PHE A 168 12.17 1.54 6.70
CA PHE A 168 11.02 2.12 6.01
C PHE A 168 10.91 1.54 4.61
N TYR A 169 9.73 1.01 4.28
CA TYR A 169 9.37 0.74 2.89
C TYR A 169 8.43 1.83 2.40
N CYS A 170 8.82 2.49 1.33
CA CYS A 170 8.07 3.59 0.72
C CYS A 170 7.68 3.23 -0.71
N ASP A 171 6.39 3.30 -1.01
CA ASP A 171 5.81 3.07 -2.33
C ASP A 171 4.78 4.16 -2.63
N PRO A 172 5.22 5.44 -2.72
CA PRO A 172 4.32 6.57 -2.91
C PRO A 172 3.62 6.52 -4.27
N PRO A 173 2.57 7.34 -4.49
CA PRO A 173 2.06 7.60 -5.83
C PRO A 173 3.20 7.99 -6.77
N TYR A 174 3.24 7.39 -7.95
CA TYR A 174 4.35 7.59 -8.89
C TYR A 174 4.21 8.92 -9.64
N HIS A 175 5.34 9.57 -9.88
CA HIS A 175 5.41 10.82 -10.62
C HIS A 175 4.69 10.71 -11.97
N LYS A 176 3.82 11.69 -12.28
CA LYS A 176 2.90 11.75 -13.44
C LYS A 176 1.75 10.73 -13.45
N THR A 177 1.59 9.92 -12.39
CA THR A 177 0.48 8.96 -12.29
C THR A 177 -0.40 9.17 -11.06
N GLU A 178 -0.17 10.24 -10.30
CA GLU A 178 -0.82 10.57 -9.02
C GLU A 178 -2.35 10.65 -9.15
N ARG A 179 -2.86 11.06 -10.32
CA ARG A 179 -4.30 11.15 -10.65
C ARG A 179 -5.07 9.83 -10.49
N HIS A 180 -4.35 8.69 -10.45
CA HIS A 180 -4.97 7.37 -10.28
C HIS A 180 -5.26 7.04 -8.82
N TYR A 181 -4.69 7.79 -7.89
CA TYR A 181 -4.89 7.59 -6.45
C TYR A 181 -6.02 8.47 -5.92
N THR A 182 -6.65 8.04 -4.84
CA THR A 182 -7.73 8.78 -4.18
C THR A 182 -7.21 9.88 -3.28
N VAL A 183 -6.05 9.68 -2.68
CA VAL A 183 -5.36 10.67 -1.86
C VAL A 183 -4.48 11.53 -2.77
N LYS A 184 -4.60 12.84 -2.62
CA LYS A 184 -3.79 13.79 -3.38
C LYS A 184 -2.32 13.66 -2.97
N PHE A 185 -1.45 13.57 -3.96
CA PHE A 185 0.00 13.59 -3.79
C PHE A 185 0.57 14.53 -4.85
N THR A 186 1.31 15.54 -4.45
CA THR A 186 1.75 16.63 -5.31
C THR A 186 3.24 16.56 -5.58
N GLU A 187 3.75 17.41 -6.46
CA GLU A 187 5.19 17.53 -6.72
C GLU A 187 5.96 17.93 -5.45
N ASP A 188 5.40 18.83 -4.64
CA ASP A 188 5.95 19.19 -3.33
C ASP A 188 6.01 17.98 -2.36
N ASP A 189 5.05 17.06 -2.43
CA ASP A 189 5.07 15.84 -1.61
C ASP A 189 6.21 14.89 -2.02
N HIS A 190 6.57 14.82 -3.31
CA HIS A 190 7.76 14.06 -3.76
C HIS A 190 9.04 14.63 -3.18
N GLU A 191 9.19 15.96 -3.21
CA GLU A 191 10.34 16.64 -2.60
C GLU A 191 10.36 16.52 -1.08
N ARG A 192 9.19 16.67 -0.44
CA ARG A 192 9.02 16.50 1.00
C ARG A 192 9.43 15.10 1.46
N LEU A 193 9.02 14.07 0.70
CA LEU A 193 9.43 12.69 0.97
C LEU A 193 10.96 12.53 0.84
N CYS A 194 11.56 13.09 -0.18
CA CYS A 194 13.01 13.05 -0.35
C CYS A 194 13.72 13.73 0.82
N ARG A 195 13.28 14.93 1.22
CA ARG A 195 13.87 15.68 2.36
C ARG A 195 13.80 14.88 3.66
N VAL A 196 12.66 14.28 3.98
CA VAL A 196 12.52 13.52 5.23
C VAL A 196 13.36 12.25 5.20
N LEU A 197 13.39 11.51 4.09
CA LEU A 197 14.20 10.30 3.95
C LEU A 197 15.71 10.58 4.02
N HIS A 198 16.15 11.78 3.63
CA HIS A 198 17.55 12.18 3.77
C HIS A 198 17.97 12.38 5.23
N GLN A 199 17.04 12.67 6.12
CA GLN A 199 17.28 13.00 7.52
C GLN A 199 17.13 11.84 8.49
N ILE A 200 16.60 10.67 8.06
CA ILE A 200 16.34 9.55 8.95
C ILE A 200 17.62 8.92 9.50
N LYS A 201 17.51 8.38 10.72
CA LYS A 201 18.55 7.55 11.36
C LYS A 201 18.50 6.12 10.86
N GLY A 202 17.30 5.66 10.49
CA GLY A 202 17.02 4.32 9.98
C GLY A 202 17.48 4.13 8.55
N ARG A 203 16.93 3.10 7.92
CA ARG A 203 17.14 2.77 6.50
C ARG A 203 15.82 2.79 5.77
N PHE A 204 15.88 2.99 4.45
CA PHE A 204 14.68 2.88 3.63
C PHE A 204 14.93 2.06 2.36
N VAL A 205 13.85 1.51 1.85
CA VAL A 205 13.73 0.98 0.49
C VAL A 205 12.57 1.71 -0.17
N LEU A 206 12.82 2.37 -1.27
CA LEU A 206 11.85 3.20 -1.98
C LEU A 206 11.60 2.62 -3.37
N SER A 207 10.33 2.45 -3.73
CA SER A 207 9.89 2.05 -5.06
C SER A 207 9.32 3.24 -5.81
N TYR A 208 9.79 3.45 -7.06
CA TYR A 208 9.28 4.51 -7.94
C TYR A 208 9.23 4.06 -9.39
N ASN A 209 8.52 4.80 -10.25
CA ASN A 209 8.71 4.68 -11.69
C ASN A 209 10.08 5.27 -12.10
N ASP A 210 10.66 4.69 -13.14
CA ASP A 210 11.92 5.18 -13.69
C ASP A 210 11.66 6.45 -14.52
N ASP A 211 11.84 7.60 -13.89
CA ASP A 211 11.62 8.93 -14.44
C ASP A 211 12.84 9.80 -14.14
N LYS A 212 13.17 10.71 -15.04
CA LYS A 212 14.34 11.59 -14.89
C LYS A 212 14.25 12.43 -13.61
N TYR A 213 13.07 12.99 -13.31
CA TYR A 213 12.85 13.79 -12.10
C TYR A 213 13.16 12.98 -10.83
N VAL A 214 12.67 11.73 -10.76
CA VAL A 214 12.94 10.84 -9.62
C VAL A 214 14.43 10.50 -9.53
N ARG A 215 15.10 10.23 -10.65
CA ARG A 215 16.54 9.96 -10.66
C ARG A 215 17.36 11.17 -10.21
N ASP A 216 16.98 12.37 -10.61
CA ASP A 216 17.65 13.61 -10.21
C ASP A 216 17.43 13.89 -8.71
N LEU A 217 16.22 13.65 -8.20
CA LEU A 217 15.84 13.85 -6.80
C LEU A 217 16.61 12.91 -5.85
N TYR A 218 16.87 11.69 -6.27
CA TYR A 218 17.54 10.65 -5.47
C TYR A 218 18.92 10.25 -6.00
N LYS A 219 19.61 11.13 -6.72
CA LYS A 219 20.90 10.84 -7.38
C LYS A 219 22.01 10.35 -6.44
N ASP A 220 21.94 10.74 -5.17
CA ASP A 220 22.96 10.42 -4.15
C ASP A 220 22.72 9.02 -3.49
N TYR A 221 21.71 8.32 -3.95
CA TYR A 221 21.35 6.99 -3.43
C TYR A 221 21.65 5.87 -4.43
N ASN A 222 21.70 4.65 -3.96
CA ASN A 222 21.88 3.49 -4.81
C ASN A 222 20.58 3.18 -5.59
N ILE A 223 20.60 3.40 -6.89
CA ILE A 223 19.44 3.25 -7.78
C ILE A 223 19.54 1.92 -8.53
N GLN A 224 18.60 1.01 -8.30
CA GLN A 224 18.49 -0.26 -9.03
C GLN A 224 17.25 -0.27 -9.93
N ALA A 225 17.44 -0.28 -11.25
CA ALA A 225 16.34 -0.40 -12.20
C ALA A 225 15.84 -1.85 -12.31
N VAL A 226 14.52 -2.04 -12.28
CA VAL A 226 13.86 -3.34 -12.41
C VAL A 226 12.76 -3.27 -13.46
N THR A 227 12.82 -4.12 -14.46
CA THR A 227 11.81 -4.17 -15.53
C THR A 227 10.62 -5.04 -15.13
N ARG A 228 9.41 -4.56 -15.44
CA ARG A 228 8.13 -5.28 -15.30
C ARG A 228 7.41 -5.36 -16.64
N ASN A 229 6.88 -6.52 -16.98
CA ASN A 229 5.97 -6.66 -18.11
C ASN A 229 4.59 -6.11 -17.75
N ASN A 230 4.08 -5.17 -18.54
CA ASN A 230 2.74 -4.60 -18.31
C ASN A 230 1.68 -5.54 -18.88
N SER A 231 0.82 -6.09 -18.03
CA SER A 231 -0.26 -7.01 -18.43
C SER A 231 -1.57 -6.30 -18.84
N LEU A 232 -1.60 -4.96 -18.89
CA LEU A 232 -2.82 -4.17 -19.15
C LEU A 232 -2.84 -3.44 -20.51
N SER A 233 -1.80 -3.53 -21.33
CA SER A 233 -1.80 -2.96 -22.67
C SER A 233 -1.92 -4.06 -23.72
N SER A 234 -3.06 -4.13 -24.39
CA SER A 234 -3.23 -4.82 -25.67
C SER A 234 -2.51 -3.98 -26.75
N GLY A 235 -1.25 -4.24 -26.98
CA GLY A 235 -0.43 -3.57 -27.97
C GLY A 235 0.88 -3.07 -27.39
N ASP A 236 1.99 -3.56 -27.92
CA ASP A 236 3.38 -3.29 -27.59
C ASP A 236 3.75 -3.33 -26.09
N PHE A 237 4.48 -4.37 -25.72
CA PHE A 237 5.04 -4.57 -24.37
C PHE A 237 5.97 -3.40 -24.02
N LYS A 238 5.43 -2.33 -23.46
CA LYS A 238 6.28 -1.31 -22.81
C LYS A 238 6.74 -1.86 -21.48
N ALA A 239 8.01 -2.23 -21.42
CA ALA A 239 8.68 -2.49 -20.16
C ALA A 239 8.58 -1.23 -19.28
N VAL A 240 7.96 -1.36 -18.09
CA VAL A 240 7.97 -0.28 -17.10
C VAL A 240 9.17 -0.54 -16.21
N SER A 241 10.12 0.36 -16.21
CA SER A 241 11.27 0.31 -15.30
C SER A 241 10.83 0.82 -13.94
N TYR A 242 11.17 0.09 -12.88
CA TYR A 242 10.99 0.49 -11.48
C TYR A 242 12.36 0.70 -10.87
N THR A 243 12.48 1.67 -10.01
CA THR A 243 13.73 2.00 -9.34
C THR A 243 13.60 1.64 -7.86
N HIS A 244 14.54 0.85 -7.35
CA HIS A 244 14.70 0.61 -5.92
C HIS A 244 15.87 1.47 -5.43
N LEU A 245 15.62 2.21 -4.36
CA LEU A 245 16.58 3.13 -3.78
C LEU A 245 16.94 2.65 -2.39
N THR A 246 18.24 2.52 -2.12
CA THR A 246 18.77 2.16 -0.80
C THR A 246 19.88 3.13 -0.44
N LEU A 247 20.17 3.27 0.86
CA LEU A 247 21.33 4.03 1.30
C LEU A 247 22.61 3.49 0.65
N PRO A 248 23.57 4.36 0.29
CA PRO A 248 24.90 3.92 -0.13
C PRO A 248 25.51 3.03 0.94
N THR A 249 26.14 1.94 0.54
CA THR A 249 26.73 0.93 1.45
C THR A 249 27.87 1.49 2.31
N ASN A 250 28.34 2.72 2.06
CA ASN A 250 29.52 3.32 2.70
C ASN A 250 29.27 4.67 3.39
N SER A 251 28.05 5.04 3.68
CA SER A 251 27.82 6.31 4.40
C SER A 251 27.33 6.05 5.83
N ARG A 252 28.26 5.86 6.72
CA ARG A 252 28.44 6.34 8.10
C ARG A 252 29.51 5.49 8.80
N VAL A 253 30.74 5.89 8.67
CA VAL A 253 31.76 5.69 9.71
C VAL A 253 31.62 6.86 10.66
#